data_061dae946768dd33d7de57155f55142c
#
_entry.id   061dae946768dd33d7de57155f55142c
#
_cell.length_a   1.000
_cell.length_b   1.000
_cell.length_c   1.000
_cell.angle_alpha   90.00
_cell.angle_beta   90.00
_cell.angle_gamma   90.00
#
_symmetry.space_group_name_H-M   'P 1'
#
loop_
_entity.id
_entity.type
_entity.pdbx_description
1 polymer ?
#
loop_
_entity_poly.entity_id
_entity_poly.type
_entity_poly.pdbx_seq_one_letter_code
_entity_poly.pdbx_strand_id
1 'polypeptide(L)'
;VKDFDLTLDMEKGRLERFFTVVKNGKEVTVHFTRFLSIDIKELCAIKVEVTASEKAAIRIESALDGNVQNEDANYDEMFWEWVEQTDDTLVVETIPNNFGIERFSVAAAMHHKATGFNQKGNNSKELFVSQVFEGEAGNGQVLSLEKYVTLTTSRDHAKDQLAATAEEIYATK
;
A
#
# COMPACT_ATOMS: atom_id res chain seq x y z
N VAL A 1 -5.24 18.66 -12.18
CA VAL A 1 -5.99 17.41 -12.39
C VAL A 1 -7.20 17.73 -13.22
N LYS A 2 -7.46 16.93 -14.22
CA LYS A 2 -8.61 17.00 -15.11
C LYS A 2 -9.26 15.59 -15.11
N ASP A 3 -10.56 15.52 -15.40
CA ASP A 3 -11.29 14.24 -15.53
C ASP A 3 -11.16 13.35 -14.27
N PHE A 4 -11.49 13.89 -13.11
CA PHE A 4 -11.47 13.12 -11.86
C PHE A 4 -12.80 12.38 -11.67
N ASP A 5 -12.72 11.07 -11.38
CA ASP A 5 -13.85 10.24 -10.96
C ASP A 5 -13.42 9.35 -9.79
N LEU A 6 -14.34 9.15 -8.83
CA LEU A 6 -14.18 8.26 -7.69
C LEU A 6 -15.48 7.49 -7.50
N THR A 7 -15.44 6.19 -7.76
CA THR A 7 -16.61 5.31 -7.74
C THR A 7 -16.41 4.14 -6.80
N LEU A 8 -17.37 3.92 -5.88
CA LEU A 8 -17.49 2.70 -5.09
C LEU A 8 -18.50 1.77 -5.75
N ASP A 9 -18.02 0.71 -6.39
CA ASP A 9 -18.85 -0.39 -6.92
C ASP A 9 -19.17 -1.36 -5.78
N MET A 10 -20.34 -1.22 -5.18
CA MET A 10 -20.75 -2.03 -4.02
C MET A 10 -21.09 -3.47 -4.41
N GLU A 11 -21.50 -3.73 -5.66
CA GLU A 11 -21.77 -5.08 -6.15
C GLU A 11 -20.49 -5.89 -6.27
N LYS A 12 -19.41 -5.27 -6.75
CA LYS A 12 -18.10 -5.90 -6.94
C LYS A 12 -17.15 -5.70 -5.74
N GLY A 13 -17.56 -4.89 -4.75
CA GLY A 13 -16.76 -4.62 -3.56
C GLY A 13 -15.45 -3.90 -3.84
N ARG A 14 -15.41 -3.00 -4.84
CA ARG A 14 -14.18 -2.31 -5.22
C ARG A 14 -14.34 -0.81 -5.32
N LEU A 15 -13.28 -0.09 -4.95
CA LEU A 15 -13.15 1.35 -5.09
C LEU A 15 -12.28 1.66 -6.29
N GLU A 16 -12.79 2.42 -7.24
CA GLU A 16 -12.08 2.87 -8.43
C GLU A 16 -11.86 4.38 -8.36
N ARG A 17 -10.67 4.82 -8.71
CA ARG A 17 -10.32 6.23 -8.85
C ARG A 17 -9.59 6.45 -10.17
N PHE A 18 -10.14 7.33 -10.98
CA PHE A 18 -9.61 7.70 -12.27
C PHE A 18 -9.32 9.21 -12.29
N PHE A 19 -8.20 9.60 -12.86
CA PHE A 19 -7.90 11.01 -13.10
C PHE A 19 -6.82 11.18 -14.17
N THR A 20 -6.81 12.36 -14.80
CA THR A 20 -5.77 12.78 -15.74
C THR A 20 -5.00 13.97 -15.17
N VAL A 21 -3.68 13.89 -15.20
CA VAL A 21 -2.75 14.99 -14.88
C VAL A 21 -2.19 15.54 -16.17
N VAL A 22 -2.18 16.86 -16.33
CA VAL A 22 -1.52 17.54 -17.45
C VAL A 22 -0.25 18.21 -16.89
N LYS A 23 0.91 17.83 -17.41
CA LYS A 23 2.20 18.41 -17.05
C LYS A 23 3.05 18.63 -18.30
N ASN A 24 3.48 19.87 -18.53
CA ASN A 24 4.29 20.27 -19.72
C ASN A 24 3.62 19.87 -21.05
N GLY A 25 2.30 20.02 -21.13
CA GLY A 25 1.51 19.68 -22.32
C GLY A 25 1.22 18.18 -22.51
N LYS A 26 1.82 17.30 -21.71
CA LYS A 26 1.58 15.86 -21.74
C LYS A 26 0.46 15.48 -20.78
N GLU A 27 -0.43 14.62 -21.23
CA GLU A 27 -1.49 14.05 -20.41
C GLU A 27 -1.06 12.67 -19.91
N VAL A 28 -1.14 12.48 -18.58
CA VAL A 28 -0.92 11.19 -17.93
C VAL A 28 -2.21 10.81 -17.22
N THR A 29 -2.79 9.70 -17.63
CA THR A 29 -4.01 9.14 -17.06
C THR A 29 -3.65 8.03 -16.10
N VAL A 30 -4.24 8.08 -14.91
CA VAL A 30 -4.03 7.12 -13.83
C VAL A 30 -5.36 6.52 -13.40
N HIS A 31 -5.41 5.19 -13.35
CA HIS A 31 -6.55 4.45 -12.85
C HIS A 31 -6.11 3.58 -11.67
N PHE A 32 -6.76 3.77 -10.51
CA PHE A 32 -6.60 2.94 -9.34
C PHE A 32 -7.81 2.03 -9.17
N THR A 33 -7.57 0.76 -8.92
CA THR A 33 -8.58 -0.19 -8.42
C THR A 33 -8.12 -0.72 -7.07
N ARG A 34 -8.99 -0.70 -6.06
CA ARG A 34 -8.71 -1.21 -4.71
C ARG A 34 -9.84 -2.10 -4.24
N PHE A 35 -9.48 -3.16 -3.54
CA PHE A 35 -10.46 -3.98 -2.84
C PHE A 35 -9.86 -4.61 -1.57
N LEU A 36 -10.75 -4.97 -0.65
CA LEU A 36 -10.48 -5.81 0.51
C LEU A 36 -11.08 -7.18 0.25
N SER A 37 -10.31 -8.24 0.48
CA SER A 37 -10.81 -9.60 0.32
C SER A 37 -11.84 -9.92 1.41
N ILE A 38 -12.97 -10.53 1.03
CA ILE A 38 -13.96 -11.04 1.97
C ILE A 38 -13.60 -12.47 2.39
N ASP A 39 -12.98 -13.21 1.49
CA ASP A 39 -12.58 -14.62 1.71
C ASP A 39 -11.35 -14.72 2.63
N ILE A 40 -10.39 -13.82 2.44
CA ILE A 40 -9.16 -13.73 3.23
C ILE A 40 -9.13 -12.37 3.90
N LYS A 41 -9.58 -12.31 5.13
CA LYS A 41 -9.77 -11.06 5.89
C LYS A 41 -8.48 -10.23 6.04
N GLU A 42 -7.32 -10.87 5.96
CA GLU A 42 -6.00 -10.23 6.06
C GLU A 42 -5.53 -9.61 4.74
N LEU A 43 -6.15 -9.95 3.59
CA LEU A 43 -5.66 -9.57 2.27
C LEU A 43 -6.39 -8.36 1.67
N CYS A 44 -5.62 -7.39 1.20
CA CYS A 44 -6.10 -6.33 0.34
C CYS A 44 -5.21 -6.16 -0.89
N ALA A 45 -5.74 -5.54 -1.94
CA ALA A 45 -4.99 -5.26 -3.15
C ALA A 45 -5.29 -3.87 -3.72
N ILE A 46 -4.26 -3.29 -4.33
CA ILE A 46 -4.31 -2.03 -5.05
C ILE A 46 -3.65 -2.24 -6.40
N LYS A 47 -4.38 -1.98 -7.48
CA LYS A 47 -3.82 -1.93 -8.84
C LYS A 47 -3.76 -0.49 -9.30
N VAL A 48 -2.63 -0.11 -9.89
CA VAL A 48 -2.43 1.19 -10.55
C VAL A 48 -2.11 0.94 -12.01
N GLU A 49 -2.89 1.52 -12.90
CA GLU A 49 -2.67 1.52 -14.34
C GLU A 49 -2.36 2.94 -14.80
N VAL A 50 -1.30 3.11 -15.58
CA VAL A 50 -0.85 4.42 -16.07
C VAL A 50 -0.71 4.38 -17.57
N THR A 51 -1.30 5.37 -18.24
CA THR A 51 -1.09 5.64 -19.68
C THR A 51 -0.67 7.09 -19.86
N ALA A 52 -0.02 7.39 -20.98
CA ALA A 52 0.34 8.75 -21.34
C ALA A 52 0.08 9.02 -22.83
N SER A 53 -0.32 10.26 -23.16
CA SER A 53 -0.53 10.71 -24.52
C SER A 53 0.76 10.73 -25.34
N GLU A 54 1.88 10.99 -24.68
CA GLU A 54 3.21 11.02 -25.25
C GLU A 54 4.18 10.32 -24.28
N LYS A 55 5.39 10.04 -24.77
CA LYS A 55 6.47 9.45 -23.98
C LYS A 55 6.70 10.21 -22.67
N ALA A 56 6.50 9.54 -21.54
CA ALA A 56 6.64 10.09 -20.20
C ALA A 56 7.30 9.07 -19.26
N ALA A 57 8.30 9.51 -18.52
CA ALA A 57 8.89 8.72 -17.44
C ALA A 57 7.94 8.75 -16.24
N ILE A 58 7.61 7.58 -15.71
CA ILE A 58 6.74 7.38 -14.57
C ILE A 58 7.55 6.74 -13.43
N ARG A 59 7.48 7.34 -12.26
CA ARG A 59 8.04 6.79 -11.02
C ARG A 59 6.91 6.60 -9.99
N ILE A 60 6.81 5.40 -9.46
CA ILE A 60 5.89 5.06 -8.38
C ILE A 60 6.71 4.63 -7.17
N GLU A 61 6.41 5.18 -6.02
CA GLU A 61 6.88 4.72 -4.73
C GLU A 61 5.71 4.09 -3.98
N SER A 62 5.81 2.80 -3.72
CA SER A 62 4.80 2.02 -2.99
C SER A 62 5.33 1.74 -1.60
N ALA A 63 4.59 2.16 -0.57
CA ALA A 63 5.07 2.14 0.81
C ALA A 63 4.09 1.48 1.78
N LEU A 64 4.65 0.97 2.90
CA LEU A 64 3.97 0.79 4.18
C LEU A 64 4.45 1.91 5.09
N ASP A 65 3.53 2.66 5.65
CA ASP A 65 3.82 3.81 6.50
C ASP A 65 3.11 3.64 7.84
N GLY A 66 3.88 3.38 8.89
CA GLY A 66 3.41 3.31 10.28
C GLY A 66 3.50 4.65 11.01
N ASN A 67 4.10 5.67 10.37
CA ASN A 67 4.21 7.02 10.92
C ASN A 67 2.92 7.82 10.69
N VAL A 68 1.80 7.28 11.15
CA VAL A 68 0.47 7.83 10.95
C VAL A 68 -0.15 8.24 12.28
N GLN A 69 -0.94 9.31 12.26
CA GLN A 69 -1.72 9.80 13.38
C GLN A 69 -3.20 9.73 13.03
N ASN A 70 -4.05 9.54 14.02
CA ASN A 70 -5.48 9.69 13.84
C ASN A 70 -5.82 11.17 13.68
N GLU A 71 -6.60 11.51 12.65
CA GLU A 71 -6.98 12.90 12.33
C GLU A 71 -7.69 13.59 13.50
N ASP A 72 -8.55 12.85 14.22
CA ASP A 72 -9.33 13.34 15.36
C ASP A 72 -8.74 12.94 16.74
N ALA A 73 -7.44 12.64 16.80
CA ALA A 73 -6.79 12.33 18.07
C ALA A 73 -6.74 13.57 18.98
N ASN A 74 -7.16 13.38 20.23
CA ASN A 74 -7.07 14.45 21.26
C ASN A 74 -5.64 14.70 21.74
N TYR A 75 -4.67 13.95 21.23
CA TYR A 75 -3.26 13.99 21.63
C TYR A 75 -2.40 14.03 20.36
N ASP A 76 -1.35 14.84 20.41
CA ASP A 76 -0.33 14.93 19.34
C ASP A 76 0.67 13.76 19.39
N GLU A 77 0.33 12.67 20.09
CA GLU A 77 1.20 11.53 20.28
C GLU A 77 1.04 10.52 19.13
N MET A 78 2.16 9.94 18.73
CA MET A 78 2.18 8.77 17.84
C MET A 78 1.70 7.56 18.63
N PHE A 79 0.75 6.78 18.08
CA PHE A 79 0.23 5.58 18.72
C PHE A 79 1.03 4.32 18.39
N TRP A 80 1.91 4.38 17.41
CA TRP A 80 2.67 3.25 16.93
C TRP A 80 4.14 3.41 17.26
N GLU A 81 4.73 2.36 17.83
CA GLU A 81 6.15 2.18 17.99
C GLU A 81 6.63 1.11 17.00
N TRP A 82 7.82 1.31 16.48
CA TRP A 82 8.51 0.35 15.63
C TRP A 82 8.88 -0.92 16.42
N VAL A 83 8.68 -2.08 15.81
CA VAL A 83 9.11 -3.39 16.36
C VAL A 83 10.19 -3.98 15.48
N GLU A 84 9.88 -4.24 14.22
CA GLU A 84 10.81 -4.76 13.22
C GLU A 84 10.35 -4.39 11.80
N GLN A 85 11.27 -4.47 10.85
CA GLN A 85 10.95 -4.27 9.44
C GLN A 85 11.98 -4.93 8.52
N THR A 86 11.53 -5.25 7.32
CA THR A 86 12.34 -5.68 6.18
C THR A 86 12.14 -4.71 5.01
N ASP A 87 12.53 -5.09 3.78
CA ASP A 87 12.29 -4.28 2.58
C ASP A 87 10.82 -4.27 2.12
N ASP A 88 10.00 -5.15 2.66
CA ASP A 88 8.60 -5.39 2.25
C ASP A 88 7.63 -5.59 3.42
N THR A 89 8.13 -5.68 4.64
CA THR A 89 7.34 -5.94 5.85
C THR A 89 7.62 -4.89 6.92
N LEU A 90 6.56 -4.45 7.59
CA LEU A 90 6.62 -3.53 8.72
C LEU A 90 5.77 -4.09 9.87
N VAL A 91 6.39 -4.22 11.06
CA VAL A 91 5.70 -4.59 12.30
C VAL A 91 5.72 -3.42 13.26
N VAL A 92 4.54 -3.06 13.74
CA VAL A 92 4.33 -1.97 14.69
C VAL A 92 3.51 -2.43 15.88
N GLU A 93 3.67 -1.74 16.99
CA GLU A 93 2.93 -2.00 18.21
C GLU A 93 2.43 -0.69 18.81
N THR A 94 1.27 -0.71 19.47
CA THR A 94 0.78 0.47 20.17
C THR A 94 1.72 0.87 21.31
N ILE A 95 1.83 2.18 21.59
CA ILE A 95 2.60 2.68 22.73
C ILE A 95 2.09 2.06 24.05
N PRO A 96 2.94 1.96 25.09
CA PRO A 96 2.50 1.53 26.43
C PRO A 96 1.37 2.41 26.96
N ASN A 97 0.45 1.82 27.67
CA ASN A 97 -0.65 2.55 28.31
C ASN A 97 -0.65 2.32 29.84
N ASN A 98 -1.20 3.28 30.58
CA ASN A 98 -1.25 3.24 32.05
C ASN A 98 -2.43 2.39 32.61
N PHE A 99 -3.20 1.74 31.74
CA PHE A 99 -4.40 1.00 32.11
C PHE A 99 -4.16 -0.51 32.28
N GLY A 100 -2.93 -0.98 32.07
CA GLY A 100 -2.58 -2.41 32.13
C GLY A 100 -3.19 -3.22 30.98
N ILE A 101 -3.57 -2.57 29.89
CA ILE A 101 -4.07 -3.21 28.68
C ILE A 101 -2.86 -3.71 27.88
N GLU A 102 -2.93 -4.95 27.41
CA GLU A 102 -1.89 -5.52 26.54
C GLU A 102 -1.75 -4.69 25.27
N ARG A 103 -0.50 -4.48 24.86
CA ARG A 103 -0.17 -3.76 23.64
C ARG A 103 -0.64 -4.54 22.42
N PHE A 104 -1.24 -3.83 21.48
CA PHE A 104 -1.74 -4.37 20.22
C PHE A 104 -0.68 -4.25 19.13
N SER A 105 -0.39 -5.36 18.47
CA SER A 105 0.63 -5.43 17.41
C SER A 105 0.00 -5.72 16.05
N VAL A 106 0.58 -5.13 15.02
CA VAL A 106 0.18 -5.30 13.62
C VAL A 106 1.43 -5.55 12.77
N ALA A 107 1.38 -6.55 11.91
CA ALA A 107 2.33 -6.70 10.82
C ALA A 107 1.63 -6.46 9.48
N ALA A 108 2.28 -5.71 8.61
CA ALA A 108 1.89 -5.50 7.22
C ALA A 108 3.02 -5.99 6.31
N ALA A 109 2.71 -6.88 5.36
CA ALA A 109 3.63 -7.29 4.31
C ALA A 109 3.09 -6.87 2.94
N MET A 110 3.97 -6.41 2.04
CA MET A 110 3.58 -5.95 0.70
C MET A 110 4.34 -6.70 -0.39
N HIS A 111 3.60 -7.14 -1.39
CA HIS A 111 4.13 -7.80 -2.57
C HIS A 111 3.67 -7.10 -3.84
N HIS A 112 4.49 -7.14 -4.88
CA HIS A 112 4.19 -6.44 -6.13
C HIS A 112 4.27 -7.34 -7.34
N LYS A 113 3.35 -7.11 -8.30
CA LYS A 113 3.47 -7.59 -9.68
C LYS A 113 3.49 -6.37 -10.60
N ALA A 114 4.49 -6.28 -11.46
CA ALA A 114 4.71 -5.13 -12.31
C ALA A 114 4.67 -5.52 -13.78
N THR A 115 4.00 -4.71 -14.61
CA THR A 115 4.01 -4.79 -16.06
C THR A 115 4.46 -3.45 -16.62
N GLY A 116 5.57 -3.42 -17.36
CA GLY A 116 6.16 -2.20 -17.90
C GLY A 116 6.90 -1.32 -16.89
N PHE A 117 6.91 -1.70 -15.62
CA PHE A 117 7.74 -1.11 -14.57
C PHE A 117 8.90 -2.03 -14.20
N ASN A 118 10.03 -1.44 -13.81
CA ASN A 118 11.17 -2.11 -13.22
C ASN A 118 11.36 -1.59 -11.79
N GLN A 119 11.56 -2.48 -10.83
CA GLN A 119 11.96 -2.11 -9.48
C GLN A 119 13.38 -1.52 -9.51
N LYS A 120 13.58 -0.37 -8.89
CA LYS A 120 14.84 0.39 -8.89
C LYS A 120 15.53 0.45 -7.55
N GLY A 121 14.79 0.22 -6.48
CA GLY A 121 15.35 0.25 -5.15
C GLY A 121 14.28 0.17 -4.07
N ASN A 122 14.76 0.07 -2.85
CA ASN A 122 13.97 0.10 -1.64
C ASN A 122 14.46 1.28 -0.78
N ASN A 123 13.52 1.94 -0.08
CA ASN A 123 13.85 2.91 0.93
C ASN A 123 13.26 2.43 2.26
N SER A 124 14.09 2.48 3.31
CA SER A 124 13.69 2.05 4.64
C SER A 124 14.15 3.07 5.66
N LYS A 125 13.26 3.47 6.55
CA LYS A 125 13.51 4.25 7.75
C LYS A 125 12.56 3.77 8.82
N GLU A 126 12.80 4.12 10.06
CA GLU A 126 11.92 3.76 11.16
C GLU A 126 10.45 4.05 10.84
N LEU A 127 9.57 3.07 11.06
CA LEU A 127 8.13 3.10 10.73
C LEU A 127 7.79 3.27 9.24
N PHE A 128 8.74 3.10 8.33
CA PHE A 128 8.48 3.28 6.91
C PHE A 128 9.34 2.36 6.05
N VAL A 129 8.70 1.62 5.15
CA VAL A 129 9.38 0.83 4.11
C VAL A 129 8.72 1.10 2.77
N SER A 130 9.51 1.27 1.70
CA SER A 130 8.98 1.47 0.37
C SER A 130 9.80 0.79 -0.71
N GLN A 131 9.15 0.49 -1.82
CA GLN A 131 9.75 -0.01 -3.04
C GLN A 131 9.48 0.98 -4.18
N VAL A 132 10.52 1.27 -4.96
CA VAL A 132 10.48 2.24 -6.06
C VAL A 132 10.43 1.51 -7.39
N PHE A 133 9.48 1.89 -8.23
CA PHE A 133 9.25 1.36 -9.56
C PHE A 133 9.34 2.47 -10.59
N GLU A 134 10.08 2.22 -11.67
CA GLU A 134 10.20 3.17 -12.79
C GLU A 134 9.84 2.49 -14.11
N GLY A 135 9.16 3.24 -14.96
CA GLY A 135 8.73 2.80 -16.28
C GLY A 135 8.55 3.99 -17.21
N GLU A 136 8.32 3.71 -18.47
CA GLU A 136 8.07 4.71 -19.50
C GLU A 136 6.73 4.45 -20.15
N ALA A 137 5.76 5.34 -19.93
CA ALA A 137 4.44 5.31 -20.56
C ALA A 137 4.47 6.07 -21.90
N GLY A 138 3.62 5.71 -22.84
CA GLY A 138 3.43 6.37 -24.11
C GLY A 138 3.04 5.41 -25.21
N ASN A 139 2.67 5.95 -26.39
CA ASN A 139 2.30 5.19 -27.57
C ASN A 139 1.19 4.13 -27.33
N GLY A 140 0.24 4.42 -26.44
CA GLY A 140 -0.83 3.49 -26.08
C GLY A 140 -0.43 2.35 -25.16
N GLN A 141 0.82 2.32 -24.68
CA GLN A 141 1.26 1.33 -23.69
C GLN A 141 0.65 1.62 -22.34
N VAL A 142 0.11 0.58 -21.70
CA VAL A 142 -0.37 0.61 -20.30
C VAL A 142 0.74 0.07 -19.40
N LEU A 143 1.17 0.87 -18.44
CA LEU A 143 2.00 0.41 -17.33
C LEU A 143 1.08 -0.02 -16.20
N SER A 144 1.35 -1.13 -15.53
CA SER A 144 0.55 -1.63 -14.41
C SER A 144 1.43 -2.06 -13.24
N LEU A 145 1.04 -1.63 -12.04
CA LEU A 145 1.61 -2.08 -10.78
C LEU A 145 0.49 -2.59 -9.88
N GLU A 146 0.55 -3.85 -9.50
CA GLU A 146 -0.33 -4.46 -8.51
C GLU A 146 0.42 -4.57 -7.19
N LYS A 147 -0.16 -4.04 -6.12
CA LYS A 147 0.30 -4.18 -4.74
C LYS A 147 -0.68 -5.07 -3.99
N TYR A 148 -0.19 -6.14 -3.43
CA TYR A 148 -0.91 -6.99 -2.48
C TYR A 148 -0.38 -6.69 -1.09
N VAL A 149 -1.27 -6.49 -0.14
CA VAL A 149 -0.91 -6.27 1.26
C VAL A 149 -1.64 -7.27 2.13
N THR A 150 -0.88 -7.97 2.96
CA THR A 150 -1.42 -8.81 4.03
C THR A 150 -1.22 -8.12 5.36
N LEU A 151 -2.29 -8.07 6.16
CA LEU A 151 -2.32 -7.45 7.50
C LEU A 151 -2.66 -8.51 8.53
N THR A 152 -1.74 -8.79 9.45
CA THR A 152 -1.98 -9.68 10.60
C THR A 152 -1.94 -8.90 11.90
N THR A 153 -2.74 -9.32 12.86
CA THR A 153 -2.86 -8.63 14.14
C THR A 153 -2.73 -9.58 15.31
N SER A 154 -2.28 -9.07 16.46
CA SER A 154 -2.18 -9.83 17.70
C SER A 154 -3.53 -10.25 18.31
N ARG A 155 -4.65 -9.85 17.70
CA ARG A 155 -5.99 -10.36 18.05
C ARG A 155 -6.27 -11.74 17.47
N ASP A 156 -5.73 -12.00 16.27
CA ASP A 156 -6.07 -13.17 15.49
C ASP A 156 -4.92 -14.17 15.41
N HIS A 157 -3.68 -13.71 15.61
CA HIS A 157 -2.46 -14.49 15.45
C HIS A 157 -1.52 -14.30 16.63
N ALA A 158 -0.63 -15.27 16.86
CA ALA A 158 0.40 -15.16 17.87
C ALA A 158 1.35 -14.00 17.56
N LYS A 159 1.66 -13.19 18.57
CA LYS A 159 2.38 -11.92 18.44
C LYS A 159 3.78 -12.09 17.82
N ASP A 160 4.48 -13.17 18.14
CA ASP A 160 5.80 -13.54 17.62
C ASP A 160 5.76 -14.15 16.20
N GLN A 161 4.59 -14.35 15.64
CA GLN A 161 4.36 -14.98 14.33
C GLN A 161 3.77 -14.03 13.28
N LEU A 162 3.48 -12.79 13.65
CA LEU A 162 2.71 -11.87 12.80
C LEU A 162 3.33 -11.68 11.43
N ALA A 163 4.62 -11.36 11.36
CA ALA A 163 5.32 -11.16 10.09
C ALA A 163 5.35 -12.44 9.23
N ALA A 164 5.71 -13.58 9.83
CA ALA A 164 5.74 -14.85 9.14
C ALA A 164 4.36 -15.25 8.61
N THR A 165 3.31 -15.07 9.41
CA THR A 165 1.93 -15.37 9.00
C THR A 165 1.47 -14.47 7.85
N ALA A 166 1.84 -13.17 7.86
CA ALA A 166 1.53 -12.26 6.76
C ALA A 166 2.14 -12.74 5.43
N GLU A 167 3.39 -13.20 5.45
CA GLU A 167 4.08 -13.78 4.29
C GLU A 167 3.43 -15.08 3.82
N GLU A 168 3.10 -15.99 4.74
CA GLU A 168 2.47 -17.26 4.44
C GLU A 168 1.10 -17.09 3.75
N ILE A 169 0.30 -16.15 4.22
CA ILE A 169 -1.02 -15.85 3.63
C ILE A 169 -0.86 -15.45 2.16
N TYR A 170 0.12 -14.63 1.83
CA TYR A 170 0.38 -14.27 0.44
C TYR A 170 0.88 -15.45 -0.39
N ALA A 171 1.80 -16.24 0.15
CA ALA A 171 2.44 -17.35 -0.57
C ALA A 171 1.45 -18.49 -0.94
N THR A 172 0.32 -18.58 -0.24
CA THR A 172 -0.73 -19.60 -0.51
C THR A 172 -1.73 -19.20 -1.60
N LYS A 173 -1.56 -18.04 -2.25
CA LYS A 173 -2.45 -17.47 -3.29
C LYS A 173 -1.74 -17.28 -4.60
#